data_375ae3fae0a99232d511f96babf9aa67
#
_entry.id   375ae3fae0a99232d511f96babf9aa67
#
_cell.length_a   1.000
_cell.length_b   1.000
_cell.length_c   1.000
_cell.angle_alpha   90.00
_cell.angle_beta   90.00
_cell.angle_gamma   90.00
#
_symmetry.space_group_name_H-M   'P 1'
#
loop_
_entity.id
_entity.type
_entity.pdbx_description
1 polymer ?
#
loop_
_entity_poly.entity_id
_entity_poly.type
_entity_poly.pdbx_seq_one_letter_code
_entity_poly.pdbx_strand_id
1 'polypeptide(L)'
;MLKIGTRGSKLALWQAYDLQAQLKAIGEDTELVIIKTKGDQIQDIGFDKIEGKGFFTKEIEDALLSSDIDIAVHSMKDLPTEMVEGLSIAGLSSRANPADLLIIKKSSVDTSRALKLKEGAKIGTSSIRRKVQLQHFDPSVECVDVRGNVPTRLTKLDTQDYDAIVLAAAGVERLGIDLDNYHIVEFNPKEYVCLLYTSPSPRDGLLSRMPSSA
;
A
#
# COMPACT_ATOMS: atom_id res chain seq x y z
N MET A 1 -13.54 -5.04 -25.43
CA MET A 1 -12.55 -4.20 -24.74
C MET A 1 -12.84 -4.28 -23.25
N LEU A 2 -11.92 -4.82 -22.47
CA LEU A 2 -12.09 -5.00 -21.03
C LEU A 2 -11.94 -3.67 -20.28
N LYS A 3 -12.83 -3.40 -19.32
CA LYS A 3 -12.78 -2.22 -18.46
C LYS A 3 -12.10 -2.55 -17.15
N ILE A 4 -10.99 -1.86 -16.85
CA ILE A 4 -10.22 -2.02 -15.62
C ILE A 4 -10.56 -0.89 -14.65
N GLY A 5 -11.21 -1.22 -13.53
CA GLY A 5 -11.49 -0.28 -12.46
C GLY A 5 -10.28 -0.05 -11.55
N THR A 6 -10.00 1.20 -11.23
CA THR A 6 -8.90 1.58 -10.34
C THR A 6 -9.19 2.88 -9.60
N ARG A 7 -8.47 3.12 -8.50
CA ARG A 7 -8.48 4.41 -7.81
C ARG A 7 -7.57 5.42 -8.53
N GLY A 8 -7.81 6.71 -8.28
CA GLY A 8 -7.03 7.79 -8.89
C GLY A 8 -5.66 8.08 -8.25
N SER A 9 -5.23 7.34 -7.22
CA SER A 9 -3.91 7.56 -6.61
C SER A 9 -2.78 7.12 -7.55
N LYS A 10 -1.61 7.80 -7.51
CA LYS A 10 -0.47 7.47 -8.36
C LYS A 10 -0.08 5.99 -8.31
N LEU A 11 -0.10 5.38 -7.12
CA LEU A 11 0.24 3.96 -6.97
C LEU A 11 -0.83 3.05 -7.55
N ALA A 12 -2.13 3.35 -7.37
CA ALA A 12 -3.21 2.57 -7.96
C ALA A 12 -3.19 2.66 -9.49
N LEU A 13 -2.96 3.84 -10.05
CA LEU A 13 -2.80 4.04 -11.49
C LEU A 13 -1.59 3.27 -12.03
N TRP A 14 -0.45 3.29 -11.34
CA TRP A 14 0.71 2.50 -11.73
C TRP A 14 0.35 1.00 -11.85
N GLN A 15 -0.34 0.45 -10.85
CA GLN A 15 -0.76 -0.96 -10.86
C GLN A 15 -1.74 -1.26 -12.00
N ALA A 16 -2.67 -0.34 -12.29
CA ALA A 16 -3.62 -0.50 -13.37
C ALA A 16 -2.94 -0.41 -14.76
N TYR A 17 -1.98 0.49 -14.95
CA TYR A 17 -1.19 0.57 -16.18
C TYR A 17 -0.31 -0.66 -16.38
N ASP A 18 0.25 -1.22 -15.32
CA ASP A 18 1.03 -2.46 -15.39
C ASP A 18 0.17 -3.63 -15.87
N LEU A 19 -1.04 -3.79 -15.31
CA LEU A 19 -2.01 -4.79 -15.81
C LEU A 19 -2.41 -4.54 -17.26
N GLN A 20 -2.71 -3.28 -17.61
CA GLN A 20 -3.06 -2.90 -18.99
C GLN A 20 -1.96 -3.29 -19.98
N ALA A 21 -0.68 -3.05 -19.62
CA ALA A 21 0.45 -3.43 -20.44
C ALA A 21 0.58 -4.95 -20.59
N GLN A 22 0.35 -5.72 -19.52
CA GLN A 22 0.38 -7.18 -19.56
C GLN A 22 -0.75 -7.76 -20.42
N LEU A 23 -1.97 -7.24 -20.30
CA LEU A 23 -3.12 -7.67 -21.14
C LEU A 23 -2.91 -7.32 -22.62
N LYS A 24 -2.37 -6.13 -22.90
CA LYS A 24 -2.03 -5.72 -24.27
C LYS A 24 -0.98 -6.63 -24.90
N ALA A 25 -0.02 -7.12 -24.12
CA ALA A 25 1.01 -8.04 -24.62
C ALA A 25 0.46 -9.39 -25.08
N ILE A 26 -0.73 -9.78 -24.63
CA ILE A 26 -1.45 -10.99 -25.06
C ILE A 26 -2.61 -10.69 -26.02
N GLY A 27 -2.70 -9.46 -26.54
CA GLY A 27 -3.67 -9.06 -27.55
C GLY A 27 -5.01 -8.55 -27.02
N GLU A 28 -5.14 -8.32 -25.72
CA GLU A 28 -6.38 -7.82 -25.11
C GLU A 28 -6.36 -6.30 -24.97
N ASP A 29 -7.31 -5.63 -25.62
CA ASP A 29 -7.50 -4.19 -25.48
C ASP A 29 -8.31 -3.85 -24.23
N THR A 30 -7.83 -2.85 -23.48
CA THR A 30 -8.41 -2.47 -22.20
C THR A 30 -8.63 -0.95 -22.08
N GLU A 31 -9.61 -0.58 -21.27
CA GLU A 31 -9.92 0.80 -20.88
C GLU A 31 -9.80 0.95 -19.36
N LEU A 32 -9.21 2.05 -18.88
CA LEU A 32 -9.15 2.36 -17.44
C LEU A 32 -10.35 3.20 -17.02
N VAL A 33 -11.05 2.75 -15.97
CA VAL A 33 -12.15 3.46 -15.32
C VAL A 33 -11.71 3.89 -13.92
N ILE A 34 -11.56 5.21 -13.74
CA ILE A 34 -11.15 5.76 -12.44
C ILE A 34 -12.37 5.93 -11.54
N ILE A 35 -12.39 5.20 -10.43
CA ILE A 35 -13.47 5.22 -9.43
C ILE A 35 -12.98 5.94 -8.18
N LYS A 36 -13.72 6.95 -7.75
CA LYS A 36 -13.48 7.67 -6.50
C LYS A 36 -14.09 6.89 -5.35
N THR A 37 -13.30 6.55 -4.34
CA THR A 37 -13.77 5.85 -3.14
C THR A 37 -13.95 6.83 -1.97
N LYS A 38 -14.77 6.44 -0.99
CA LYS A 38 -14.91 7.20 0.27
C LYS A 38 -13.57 7.38 0.97
N GLY A 39 -12.71 6.36 0.89
CA GLY A 39 -11.36 6.42 1.44
C GLY A 39 -10.45 7.48 0.82
N ASP A 40 -10.71 7.87 -0.43
CA ASP A 40 -9.97 8.95 -1.09
C ASP A 40 -10.45 10.34 -0.64
N GLN A 41 -11.69 10.44 -0.16
CA GLN A 41 -12.31 11.70 0.24
C GLN A 41 -12.06 12.06 1.71
N ILE A 42 -11.91 11.07 2.58
CA ILE A 42 -11.77 11.27 4.02
C ILE A 42 -10.29 11.11 4.42
N GLN A 43 -9.58 12.23 4.52
CA GLN A 43 -8.16 12.26 4.91
C GLN A 43 -7.93 12.56 6.40
N ASP A 44 -8.93 13.07 7.11
CA ASP A 44 -8.76 13.66 8.44
C ASP A 44 -9.19 12.77 9.62
N ILE A 45 -9.88 11.63 9.36
CA ILE A 45 -10.38 10.75 10.43
C ILE A 45 -9.46 9.52 10.61
N GLY A 46 -9.12 9.16 11.86
CA GLY A 46 -8.31 7.99 12.22
C GLY A 46 -8.89 6.65 11.69
N PHE A 47 -8.04 5.72 11.15
CA PHE A 47 -8.52 4.39 10.73
C PHE A 47 -9.15 3.60 11.89
N ASP A 48 -8.70 3.85 13.13
CA ASP A 48 -9.24 3.32 14.38
C ASP A 48 -10.66 3.82 14.70
N LYS A 49 -11.07 4.94 14.10
CA LYS A 49 -12.39 5.56 14.26
C LYS A 49 -13.31 5.34 13.05
N ILE A 50 -12.85 4.64 12.03
CA ILE A 50 -13.63 4.35 10.84
C ILE A 50 -14.21 2.95 11.01
N GLU A 51 -15.48 2.86 11.41
CA GLU A 51 -16.25 1.62 11.39
C GLU A 51 -16.63 1.29 9.94
N GLY A 52 -16.19 0.12 9.46
CA GLY A 52 -16.64 -0.46 8.19
C GLY A 52 -15.53 -1.18 7.41
N LYS A 53 -15.83 -2.40 6.95
CA LYS A 53 -15.01 -3.14 5.98
C LYS A 53 -15.16 -2.47 4.59
N GLY A 54 -14.11 -2.47 3.78
CA GLY A 54 -14.22 -2.07 2.37
C GLY A 54 -14.12 -0.56 2.09
N PHE A 55 -13.49 0.23 2.94
CA PHE A 55 -13.40 1.70 2.82
C PHE A 55 -12.74 2.19 1.52
N PHE A 56 -11.91 1.36 0.90
CA PHE A 56 -11.24 1.64 -0.37
C PHE A 56 -11.68 0.72 -1.51
N THR A 57 -12.57 -0.24 -1.25
CA THR A 57 -12.95 -1.28 -2.21
C THR A 57 -14.43 -1.25 -2.58
N LYS A 58 -15.30 -0.75 -1.68
CA LYS A 58 -16.75 -0.86 -1.83
C LYS A 58 -17.28 -0.30 -3.16
N GLU A 59 -16.92 0.91 -3.54
CA GLU A 59 -17.40 1.52 -4.78
C GLU A 59 -16.88 0.79 -6.02
N ILE A 60 -15.71 0.16 -5.92
CA ILE A 60 -15.12 -0.66 -6.99
C ILE A 60 -15.82 -2.02 -7.05
N GLU A 61 -16.12 -2.63 -5.90
CA GLU A 61 -16.89 -3.87 -5.80
C GLU A 61 -18.32 -3.67 -6.35
N ASP A 62 -18.97 -2.55 -6.02
CA ASP A 62 -20.28 -2.19 -6.55
C ASP A 62 -20.22 -2.04 -8.09
N ALA A 63 -19.19 -1.41 -8.65
CA ALA A 63 -19.00 -1.26 -10.08
C ALA A 63 -18.73 -2.60 -10.82
N LEU A 64 -18.03 -3.55 -10.16
CA LEU A 64 -17.90 -4.92 -10.67
C LEU A 64 -19.25 -5.64 -10.72
N LEU A 65 -20.03 -5.58 -9.63
CA LEU A 65 -21.34 -6.24 -9.55
C LEU A 65 -22.36 -5.67 -10.53
N SER A 66 -22.32 -4.34 -10.77
CA SER A 66 -23.18 -3.67 -11.76
C SER A 66 -22.73 -3.85 -13.22
N SER A 67 -21.55 -4.46 -13.45
CA SER A 67 -20.95 -4.61 -14.78
C SER A 67 -20.49 -3.30 -15.43
N ASP A 68 -20.27 -2.27 -14.65
CA ASP A 68 -19.68 -1.03 -15.13
C ASP A 68 -18.18 -1.20 -15.45
N ILE A 69 -17.53 -2.13 -14.75
CA ILE A 69 -16.17 -2.60 -15.01
C ILE A 69 -16.10 -4.13 -15.00
N ASP A 70 -15.09 -4.70 -15.65
CA ASP A 70 -14.90 -6.16 -15.77
C ASP A 70 -13.87 -6.69 -14.78
N ILE A 71 -12.83 -5.91 -14.49
CA ILE A 71 -11.71 -6.24 -13.61
C ILE A 71 -11.41 -5.05 -12.71
N ALA A 72 -11.03 -5.31 -11.46
CA ALA A 72 -10.50 -4.30 -10.54
C ALA A 72 -9.08 -4.65 -10.10
N VAL A 73 -8.23 -3.64 -9.96
CA VAL A 73 -6.84 -3.80 -9.50
C VAL A 73 -6.71 -3.28 -8.07
N HIS A 74 -6.26 -4.14 -7.18
CA HIS A 74 -6.05 -3.82 -5.77
C HIS A 74 -4.72 -4.33 -5.24
N SER A 75 -4.16 -3.64 -4.27
CA SER A 75 -3.15 -4.27 -3.42
C SER A 75 -3.82 -5.33 -2.53
N MET A 76 -3.31 -6.55 -2.52
CA MET A 76 -3.89 -7.68 -1.76
C MET A 76 -4.17 -7.35 -0.30
N LYS A 77 -3.31 -6.53 0.33
CA LYS A 77 -3.46 -6.09 1.73
C LYS A 77 -4.72 -5.26 1.99
N ASP A 78 -5.28 -4.65 0.96
CA ASP A 78 -6.44 -3.75 1.05
C ASP A 78 -7.75 -4.49 0.78
N LEU A 79 -7.68 -5.74 0.30
CA LEU A 79 -8.85 -6.59 0.09
C LEU A 79 -9.38 -7.14 1.42
N PRO A 80 -10.70 -7.30 1.56
CA PRO A 80 -11.29 -7.95 2.71
C PRO A 80 -10.90 -9.44 2.78
N THR A 81 -10.88 -9.99 3.98
CA THR A 81 -10.61 -11.43 4.19
C THR A 81 -11.75 -12.32 3.70
N GLU A 82 -12.96 -11.78 3.71
CA GLU A 82 -14.16 -12.43 3.16
C GLU A 82 -14.56 -11.66 1.91
N MET A 83 -14.58 -12.34 0.78
CA MET A 83 -14.97 -11.73 -0.50
C MET A 83 -16.48 -11.48 -0.53
N VAL A 84 -16.87 -10.40 -1.22
CA VAL A 84 -18.26 -10.11 -1.52
C VAL A 84 -18.81 -11.20 -2.44
N GLU A 85 -20.02 -11.68 -2.17
CA GLU A 85 -20.70 -12.67 -3.02
C GLU A 85 -20.79 -12.16 -4.48
N GLY A 86 -20.49 -13.04 -5.42
CA GLY A 86 -20.42 -12.69 -6.85
C GLY A 86 -19.06 -12.17 -7.32
N LEU A 87 -18.10 -11.95 -6.42
CA LEU A 87 -16.74 -11.54 -6.78
C LEU A 87 -15.71 -12.61 -6.43
N SER A 88 -14.64 -12.68 -7.21
CA SER A 88 -13.52 -13.58 -6.98
C SER A 88 -12.18 -12.95 -7.33
N ILE A 89 -11.08 -13.50 -6.78
CA ILE A 89 -9.73 -13.14 -7.21
C ILE A 89 -9.45 -13.84 -8.52
N ALA A 90 -9.39 -13.09 -9.62
CA ALA A 90 -9.14 -13.61 -10.96
C ALA A 90 -7.68 -13.96 -11.21
N GLY A 91 -6.76 -13.26 -10.53
CA GLY A 91 -5.33 -13.49 -10.70
C GLY A 91 -4.48 -12.72 -9.69
N LEU A 92 -3.21 -13.08 -9.61
CA LEU A 92 -2.21 -12.43 -8.79
C LEU A 92 -1.01 -12.10 -9.68
N SER A 93 -0.53 -10.87 -9.63
CA SER A 93 0.72 -10.48 -10.30
C SER A 93 1.94 -11.05 -9.57
N SER A 94 3.11 -10.96 -10.20
CA SER A 94 4.37 -11.30 -9.55
C SER A 94 4.59 -10.43 -8.30
N ARG A 95 5.16 -11.05 -7.26
CA ARG A 95 5.40 -10.40 -5.99
C ARG A 95 6.51 -9.34 -6.12
N ALA A 96 6.20 -8.11 -5.75
CA ALA A 96 7.20 -7.07 -5.58
C ALA A 96 7.99 -7.25 -4.27
N ASN A 97 9.01 -6.40 -4.04
CA ASN A 97 9.81 -6.40 -2.81
C ASN A 97 8.90 -6.29 -1.56
N PRO A 98 8.84 -7.31 -0.69
CA PRO A 98 7.95 -7.30 0.48
C PRO A 98 8.49 -6.47 1.64
N ALA A 99 9.72 -6.00 1.58
CA ALA A 99 10.37 -5.28 2.66
C ALA A 99 9.64 -3.97 3.02
N ASP A 100 9.76 -3.59 4.28
CA ASP A 100 9.50 -2.23 4.71
C ASP A 100 10.82 -1.44 4.73
N LEU A 101 10.77 -0.17 4.33
CA LEU A 101 11.89 0.77 4.40
C LEU A 101 11.68 1.74 5.56
N LEU A 102 12.65 1.86 6.44
CA LEU A 102 12.74 2.96 7.39
C LEU A 102 13.54 4.08 6.73
N ILE A 103 12.87 5.19 6.46
CA ILE A 103 13.42 6.35 5.77
C ILE A 103 13.71 7.41 6.82
N ILE A 104 14.98 7.72 7.03
CA ILE A 104 15.49 8.51 8.16
C ILE A 104 16.05 9.84 7.65
N LYS A 105 15.66 10.96 8.28
CA LYS A 105 16.37 12.23 8.07
C LYS A 105 17.86 12.07 8.41
N LYS A 106 18.77 12.55 7.58
CA LYS A 106 20.22 12.43 7.82
C LYS A 106 20.66 13.01 9.16
N SER A 107 19.95 14.03 9.66
CA SER A 107 20.19 14.66 10.98
C SER A 107 19.77 13.79 12.18
N SER A 108 19.02 12.74 11.96
CA SER A 108 18.48 11.86 13.02
C SER A 108 19.13 10.48 13.03
N VAL A 109 20.20 10.30 12.22
CA VAL A 109 20.91 9.03 12.11
C VAL A 109 21.86 8.83 13.30
N ASP A 110 21.76 7.66 13.92
CA ASP A 110 22.73 7.13 14.89
C ASP A 110 23.06 5.68 14.55
N THR A 111 24.19 5.46 13.89
CA THR A 111 24.59 4.13 13.42
C THR A 111 24.95 3.15 14.52
N SER A 112 25.11 3.59 15.75
CA SER A 112 25.40 2.72 16.90
C SER A 112 24.16 1.96 17.40
N ARG A 113 22.95 2.40 17.05
CA ARG A 113 21.68 1.83 17.51
C ARG A 113 21.08 0.85 16.50
N ALA A 114 20.20 -0.03 16.98
CA ALA A 114 19.60 -1.11 16.18
C ALA A 114 18.84 -0.59 14.94
N LEU A 115 18.03 0.46 15.10
CA LEU A 115 17.27 1.08 14.02
C LEU A 115 18.04 2.19 13.27
N LYS A 116 19.33 2.42 13.61
CA LYS A 116 20.15 3.54 13.10
C LYS A 116 19.53 4.92 13.36
N LEU A 117 18.73 5.04 14.40
CA LEU A 117 18.04 6.26 14.82
C LEU A 117 18.55 6.75 16.18
N LYS A 118 18.59 8.06 16.36
CA LYS A 118 18.85 8.69 17.66
C LYS A 118 17.83 8.22 18.72
N GLU A 119 18.20 8.30 19.99
CA GLU A 119 17.30 7.99 21.09
C GLU A 119 16.06 8.89 21.10
N GLY A 120 14.90 8.33 21.42
CA GLY A 120 13.64 9.07 21.45
C GLY A 120 13.14 9.54 20.09
N ALA A 121 13.67 8.99 18.98
CA ALA A 121 13.28 9.41 17.64
C ALA A 121 11.79 9.17 17.37
N LYS A 122 11.15 10.12 16.69
CA LYS A 122 9.75 10.04 16.26
C LYS A 122 9.63 9.39 14.90
N ILE A 123 8.98 8.21 14.85
CA ILE A 123 8.78 7.43 13.64
C ILE A 123 7.33 7.52 13.18
N GLY A 124 7.09 8.08 12.00
CA GLY A 124 5.77 8.17 11.40
C GLY A 124 5.29 6.83 10.84
N THR A 125 4.29 6.23 11.51
CA THR A 125 3.56 5.05 11.01
C THR A 125 2.22 4.89 11.72
N SER A 126 1.14 4.63 10.95
CA SER A 126 -0.19 4.29 11.50
C SER A 126 -0.44 2.76 11.52
N SER A 127 0.55 1.95 11.14
CA SER A 127 0.42 0.50 11.13
C SER A 127 0.77 -0.09 12.51
N ILE A 128 -0.21 -0.72 13.17
CA ILE A 128 0.00 -1.40 14.46
C ILE A 128 1.11 -2.45 14.34
N ARG A 129 1.13 -3.25 13.27
CA ARG A 129 2.19 -4.23 13.00
C ARG A 129 3.58 -3.60 13.03
N ARG A 130 3.75 -2.43 12.39
CA ARG A 130 5.03 -1.71 12.35
C ARG A 130 5.37 -1.12 13.72
N LYS A 131 4.42 -0.51 14.39
CA LYS A 131 4.63 0.07 15.75
C LYS A 131 5.19 -0.97 16.71
N VAL A 132 4.53 -2.13 16.81
CA VAL A 132 4.95 -3.21 17.72
C VAL A 132 6.36 -3.68 17.42
N GLN A 133 6.70 -3.90 16.15
CA GLN A 133 8.03 -4.38 15.76
C GLN A 133 9.12 -3.33 15.96
N LEU A 134 8.88 -2.07 15.62
CA LEU A 134 9.84 -0.98 15.84
C LEU A 134 10.17 -0.83 17.33
N GLN A 135 9.14 -0.85 18.20
CA GLN A 135 9.31 -0.76 19.65
C GLN A 135 9.97 -2.01 20.26
N HIS A 136 9.85 -3.16 19.58
CA HIS A 136 10.59 -4.36 19.98
C HIS A 136 12.10 -4.23 19.67
N PHE A 137 12.45 -3.66 18.53
CA PHE A 137 13.87 -3.44 18.14
C PHE A 137 14.52 -2.29 18.92
N ASP A 138 13.76 -1.25 19.20
CA ASP A 138 14.23 -0.10 20.00
C ASP A 138 13.07 0.49 20.83
N PRO A 139 12.97 0.13 22.11
CA PRO A 139 11.89 0.64 22.98
C PRO A 139 11.91 2.15 23.22
N SER A 140 13.00 2.85 22.88
CA SER A 140 13.12 4.29 23.07
C SER A 140 12.40 5.11 21.99
N VAL A 141 12.04 4.50 20.86
CA VAL A 141 11.41 5.24 19.75
C VAL A 141 9.95 5.54 20.02
N GLU A 142 9.51 6.71 19.58
CA GLU A 142 8.11 7.13 19.61
C GLU A 142 7.45 6.88 18.26
N CYS A 143 6.43 6.03 18.21
CA CYS A 143 5.67 5.79 16.99
C CYS A 143 4.47 6.72 16.91
N VAL A 144 4.48 7.65 15.95
CA VAL A 144 3.46 8.67 15.74
C VAL A 144 2.68 8.37 14.45
N ASP A 145 1.39 8.66 14.44
CA ASP A 145 0.56 8.41 13.26
C ASP A 145 0.94 9.34 12.10
N VAL A 146 1.10 8.76 10.91
CA VAL A 146 1.30 9.49 9.66
C VAL A 146 0.34 8.99 8.58
N ARG A 147 -0.32 9.92 7.89
CA ARG A 147 -1.31 9.65 6.85
C ARG A 147 -0.93 10.27 5.52
N GLY A 148 -1.61 9.80 4.49
CA GLY A 148 -1.43 10.19 3.12
C GLY A 148 -0.82 9.08 2.26
N ASN A 149 -0.75 9.31 0.98
CA ASN A 149 -0.03 8.46 0.03
C ASN A 149 1.49 8.57 0.23
N VAL A 150 2.27 7.79 -0.51
CA VAL A 150 3.74 7.75 -0.36
C VAL A 150 4.38 9.13 -0.51
N PRO A 151 4.12 9.92 -1.57
CA PRO A 151 4.66 11.27 -1.68
C PRO A 151 4.26 12.20 -0.52
N THR A 152 2.98 12.17 -0.12
CA THR A 152 2.48 12.99 1.00
C THR A 152 3.21 12.69 2.30
N ARG A 153 3.51 11.41 2.59
CA ARG A 153 4.23 11.01 3.81
C ARG A 153 5.68 11.47 3.78
N LEU A 154 6.34 11.45 2.62
CA LEU A 154 7.69 12.01 2.46
C LEU A 154 7.69 13.52 2.67
N THR A 155 6.75 14.25 2.08
CA THR A 155 6.60 15.68 2.37
C THR A 155 6.39 15.95 3.86
N LYS A 156 5.59 15.12 4.56
CA LYS A 156 5.41 15.23 6.01
C LYS A 156 6.68 14.92 6.79
N LEU A 157 7.48 13.94 6.35
CA LEU A 157 8.80 13.71 6.93
C LEU A 157 9.64 14.98 6.88
N ASP A 158 9.66 15.69 5.76
CA ASP A 158 10.49 16.90 5.61
C ASP A 158 9.96 18.10 6.39
N THR A 159 8.63 18.26 6.45
CA THR A 159 7.97 19.50 6.90
C THR A 159 7.41 19.41 8.33
N GLN A 160 7.27 18.21 8.88
CA GLN A 160 6.71 18.00 10.20
C GLN A 160 7.73 17.38 11.17
N ASP A 161 7.34 17.25 12.43
CA ASP A 161 8.19 16.77 13.51
C ASP A 161 8.29 15.22 13.52
N TYR A 162 8.86 14.68 12.44
CA TYR A 162 9.26 13.27 12.32
C TYR A 162 10.77 13.17 12.10
N ASP A 163 11.40 12.18 12.71
CA ASP A 163 12.79 11.81 12.47
C ASP A 163 12.92 10.76 11.35
N ALA A 164 11.91 9.91 11.24
CA ALA A 164 11.81 8.88 10.22
C ALA A 164 10.35 8.53 9.89
N ILE A 165 10.13 7.85 8.76
CA ILE A 165 8.85 7.21 8.42
C ILE A 165 9.09 5.79 7.93
N VAL A 166 8.05 4.93 8.03
CA VAL A 166 8.12 3.59 7.44
C VAL A 166 7.23 3.50 6.22
N LEU A 167 7.82 3.18 5.08
CA LEU A 167 7.13 2.91 3.82
C LEU A 167 7.40 1.49 3.36
N ALA A 168 6.56 1.00 2.48
CA ALA A 168 6.79 -0.27 1.84
C ALA A 168 7.69 -0.10 0.61
N ALA A 169 8.74 -0.90 0.48
CA ALA A 169 9.68 -0.88 -0.62
C ALA A 169 8.99 -0.87 -1.99
N ALA A 170 8.07 -1.81 -2.22
CA ALA A 170 7.29 -1.87 -3.45
C ALA A 170 6.56 -0.56 -3.82
N GLY A 171 6.10 0.21 -2.84
CA GLY A 171 5.44 1.50 -3.11
C GLY A 171 6.41 2.59 -3.55
N VAL A 172 7.61 2.59 -3.00
CA VAL A 172 8.70 3.51 -3.35
C VAL A 172 9.26 3.18 -4.73
N GLU A 173 9.57 1.91 -4.98
CA GLU A 173 10.11 1.40 -6.24
C GLU A 173 9.16 1.67 -7.42
N ARG A 174 7.88 1.34 -7.28
CA ARG A 174 6.86 1.56 -8.32
C ARG A 174 6.66 3.01 -8.68
N LEU A 175 6.81 3.90 -7.74
CA LEU A 175 6.69 5.34 -7.98
C LEU A 175 8.00 5.99 -8.43
N GLY A 176 9.11 5.24 -8.48
CA GLY A 176 10.42 5.76 -8.84
C GLY A 176 10.87 6.91 -7.95
N ILE A 177 10.60 6.80 -6.64
CA ILE A 177 10.88 7.90 -5.71
C ILE A 177 12.36 7.92 -5.38
N ASP A 178 12.98 9.07 -5.60
CA ASP A 178 14.35 9.35 -5.18
C ASP A 178 14.40 9.51 -3.64
N LEU A 179 15.31 8.78 -3.01
CA LEU A 179 15.55 8.79 -1.57
C LEU A 179 16.98 9.21 -1.19
N ASP A 180 17.78 9.78 -2.10
CA ASP A 180 19.20 10.14 -1.89
C ASP A 180 19.41 11.12 -0.74
N ASN A 181 18.38 11.91 -0.41
CA ASN A 181 18.42 12.86 0.69
C ASN A 181 18.22 12.22 2.08
N TYR A 182 17.91 10.93 2.14
CA TYR A 182 17.64 10.21 3.39
C TYR A 182 18.70 9.14 3.65
N HIS A 183 18.71 8.63 4.87
CA HIS A 183 19.35 7.38 5.21
C HIS A 183 18.29 6.27 5.21
N ILE A 184 18.56 5.18 4.50
CA ILE A 184 17.58 4.10 4.31
C ILE A 184 18.04 2.85 5.05
N VAL A 185 17.14 2.30 5.84
CA VAL A 185 17.28 0.97 6.41
C VAL A 185 16.18 0.08 5.81
N GLU A 186 16.58 -0.87 4.99
CA GLU A 186 15.67 -1.91 4.48
C GLU A 186 15.58 -3.02 5.50
N PHE A 187 14.38 -3.31 5.97
CA PHE A 187 14.16 -4.36 6.94
C PHE A 187 14.17 -5.73 6.27
N ASN A 188 15.00 -6.64 6.80
CA ASN A 188 14.99 -8.03 6.37
C ASN A 188 13.63 -8.68 6.69
N PRO A 189 12.86 -9.16 5.71
CA PRO A 189 11.54 -9.76 5.96
C PRO A 189 11.56 -11.02 6.84
N LYS A 190 12.72 -11.65 7.04
CA LYS A 190 12.86 -12.82 7.93
C LYS A 190 12.94 -12.43 9.41
N GLU A 191 13.38 -11.21 9.70
CA GLU A 191 13.56 -10.70 11.05
C GLU A 191 12.46 -9.70 11.42
N TYR A 192 12.03 -8.92 10.45
CA TYR A 192 10.96 -7.95 10.55
C TYR A 192 9.78 -8.43 9.71
N VAL A 193 8.79 -9.02 10.37
CA VAL A 193 7.66 -9.67 9.70
C VAL A 193 6.89 -8.66 8.85
N CYS A 194 6.90 -8.85 7.55
CA CYS A 194 6.13 -8.04 6.62
C CYS A 194 4.67 -8.49 6.53
N LEU A 195 3.83 -7.63 5.99
CA LEU A 195 2.42 -7.94 5.76
C LEU A 195 2.31 -9.02 4.68
N LEU A 196 1.48 -10.05 4.93
CA LEU A 196 1.23 -11.16 4.01
C LEU A 196 2.51 -11.87 3.54
N TYR A 197 3.47 -12.09 4.45
CA TYR A 197 4.75 -12.72 4.12
C TYR A 197 4.59 -14.08 3.41
N THR A 198 3.57 -14.84 3.76
CA THR A 198 3.27 -16.15 3.18
C THR A 198 2.41 -16.09 1.92
N SER A 199 1.90 -14.92 1.54
CA SER A 199 1.13 -14.74 0.30
C SER A 199 2.05 -14.67 -0.91
N PRO A 200 1.70 -15.27 -2.05
CA PRO A 200 2.46 -15.13 -3.30
C PRO A 200 2.52 -13.68 -3.79
N SER A 201 1.51 -12.84 -3.47
CA SER A 201 1.55 -11.41 -3.74
C SER A 201 0.99 -10.61 -2.56
N PRO A 202 1.84 -9.96 -1.75
CA PRO A 202 1.35 -9.18 -0.61
C PRO A 202 0.67 -7.87 -1.00
N ARG A 203 0.67 -7.49 -2.27
CA ARG A 203 0.25 -6.15 -2.68
C ARG A 203 -0.60 -6.08 -3.92
N ASP A 204 -0.66 -7.13 -4.75
CA ASP A 204 -1.34 -7.10 -6.03
C ASP A 204 -2.37 -8.22 -6.09
N GLY A 205 -3.62 -7.85 -6.21
CA GLY A 205 -4.73 -8.73 -6.42
C GLY A 205 -5.64 -8.17 -7.52
N LEU A 206 -6.15 -9.04 -8.34
CA LEU A 206 -7.14 -8.73 -9.38
C LEU A 206 -8.49 -9.30 -8.93
N LEU A 207 -9.49 -8.45 -8.85
CA LEU A 207 -10.88 -8.87 -8.65
C LEU A 207 -11.61 -8.87 -9.99
N SER A 208 -12.36 -9.92 -10.27
CA SER A 208 -13.33 -9.97 -11.34
C SER A 208 -14.66 -10.51 -10.83
N ARG A 209 -15.70 -10.37 -11.64
CA ARG A 209 -16.96 -11.08 -11.39
C ARG A 209 -16.76 -12.58 -11.55
N MET A 210 -17.45 -13.37 -10.74
CA MET A 210 -17.58 -14.80 -11.02
C MET A 210 -18.31 -14.98 -12.35
N PRO A 211 -17.91 -15.95 -13.19
CA PRO A 211 -18.70 -16.32 -14.34
C PRO A 211 -20.11 -16.68 -13.88
N SER A 212 -21.12 -16.17 -14.54
CA SER A 212 -22.48 -16.67 -14.33
C SER A 212 -22.45 -18.16 -14.67
N SER A 213 -22.80 -19.02 -13.73
CA SER A 213 -23.03 -20.43 -14.01
C SER A 213 -24.11 -20.51 -15.08
N ALA A 214 -23.71 -20.97 -16.29
CA ALA A 214 -24.64 -21.32 -17.35
C ALA A 214 -25.47 -22.54 -16.96
#